data_a783f87a8506000474d1d7bcf57b81bb
#
_entry.id   a783f87a8506000474d1d7bcf57b81bb
#
_cell.length_a   1.000
_cell.length_b   1.000
_cell.length_c   1.000
_cell.angle_alpha   90.00
_cell.angle_beta   90.00
_cell.angle_gamma   90.00
#
_symmetry.space_group_name_H-M   'P 1'
#
loop_
_entity.id
_entity.type
_entity.pdbx_description
1 polymer ?
#
loop_
_entity_poly.entity_id
_entity_poly.type
_entity_poly.pdbx_seq_one_letter_code
_entity_poly.pdbx_strand_id
1 'polypeptide(L)'
;MEYRQLPHGNENEKFSVIGLGLGGIGTTPVDEIEAIIRKAIDHGINFFDMCTAGATYAPVGRAIAGRREQVFLQVHFGAVYDENGEYGWCRDFETIY
;
A
#
# COMPACT_ATOMS: atom_id res chain seq x y z
N MET A 1 9.14 17.31 0.15
CA MET A 1 8.05 16.56 0.85
C MET A 1 8.06 16.95 2.31
N GLU A 2 6.91 17.23 2.87
CA GLU A 2 6.75 17.46 4.32
C GLU A 2 6.39 16.14 5.02
N TYR A 3 6.89 15.96 6.25
CA TYR A 3 6.67 14.74 7.05
C TYR A 3 6.06 15.08 8.39
N ARG A 4 5.21 14.19 8.90
CA ARG A 4 4.59 14.28 10.22
C ARG A 4 4.96 13.05 11.06
N GLN A 5 5.27 13.29 12.32
CA GLN A 5 5.52 12.21 13.26
C GLN A 5 4.21 11.50 13.62
N LEU A 6 4.25 10.18 13.75
CA LEU A 6 3.14 9.41 14.26
C LEU A 6 2.90 9.77 15.75
N PRO A 7 1.66 10.09 16.18
CA PRO A 7 1.39 10.61 17.53
C PRO A 7 1.93 9.76 18.69
N HIS A 8 1.98 8.46 18.51
CA HIS A 8 2.48 7.50 19.51
C HIS A 8 3.66 6.67 19.01
N GLY A 9 4.23 7.07 17.88
CA GLY A 9 5.43 6.46 17.32
C GLY A 9 6.71 7.03 17.92
N ASN A 10 7.84 6.42 17.60
CA ASN A 10 9.13 6.98 17.97
C ASN A 10 9.48 8.16 17.04
N GLU A 11 10.50 8.93 17.42
CA GLU A 11 10.91 10.16 16.72
C GLU A 11 11.36 9.94 15.26
N ASN A 12 11.69 8.70 14.90
CA ASN A 12 12.12 8.33 13.55
C ASN A 12 10.96 7.89 12.66
N GLU A 13 9.77 7.66 13.24
CA GLU A 13 8.57 7.25 12.51
C GLU A 13 7.81 8.46 12.00
N LYS A 14 8.22 8.96 10.83
CA LYS A 14 7.62 10.12 10.18
C LYS A 14 6.99 9.72 8.85
N PHE A 15 5.73 10.07 8.68
CA PHE A 15 4.98 9.86 7.45
C PHE A 15 5.04 11.09 6.55
N SER A 16 5.16 10.87 5.25
CA SER A 16 4.91 11.93 4.27
C SER A 16 3.47 12.41 4.39
N VAL A 17 3.25 13.73 4.30
CA VAL A 17 1.89 14.30 4.39
C VAL A 17 0.99 13.89 3.23
N ILE A 18 1.60 13.43 2.14
CA ILE A 18 0.91 12.83 1.00
C ILE A 18 1.19 11.34 1.02
N GLY A 19 0.15 10.53 1.03
CA GLY A 19 0.22 9.09 0.84
C GLY A 19 -0.28 8.69 -0.55
N LEU A 20 0.06 7.49 -0.99
CA LEU A 20 -0.44 6.91 -2.23
C LEU A 20 -1.41 5.78 -1.94
N GLY A 21 -2.69 5.98 -2.29
CA GLY A 21 -3.72 4.95 -2.22
C GLY A 21 -3.68 4.06 -3.46
N LEU A 22 -3.77 2.77 -3.28
CA LEU A 22 -3.71 1.78 -4.36
C LEU A 22 -5.08 1.18 -4.72
N GLY A 23 -6.17 1.68 -4.12
CA GLY A 23 -7.51 1.14 -4.34
C GLY A 23 -8.02 1.20 -5.78
N GLY A 24 -7.62 2.21 -6.55
CA GLY A 24 -8.01 2.39 -7.95
C GLY A 24 -7.02 1.83 -8.98
N ILE A 25 -5.96 1.15 -8.54
CA ILE A 25 -4.84 0.76 -9.41
C ILE A 25 -5.02 -0.63 -10.06
N GLY A 26 -6.09 -1.36 -9.71
CA GLY A 26 -6.27 -2.77 -10.09
C GLY A 26 -6.33 -3.07 -11.59
N THR A 27 -6.64 -2.06 -12.43
CA THR A 27 -6.65 -2.19 -13.89
C THR A 27 -5.36 -1.70 -14.55
N THR A 28 -4.43 -1.15 -13.77
CA THR A 28 -3.15 -0.67 -14.27
C THR A 28 -2.23 -1.86 -14.56
N PRO A 29 -1.50 -1.87 -15.68
CA PRO A 29 -0.51 -2.92 -15.96
C PRO A 29 0.51 -3.05 -14.84
N VAL A 30 0.90 -4.30 -14.53
CA VAL A 30 1.77 -4.62 -13.39
C VAL A 30 3.10 -3.86 -13.42
N ASP A 31 3.71 -3.73 -14.60
CA ASP A 31 4.98 -3.01 -14.76
C ASP A 31 4.84 -1.51 -14.49
N GLU A 32 3.69 -0.93 -14.82
CA GLU A 32 3.39 0.47 -14.52
C GLU A 32 3.18 0.69 -13.02
N ILE A 33 2.54 -0.26 -12.34
CA ILE A 33 2.35 -0.18 -10.87
C ILE A 33 3.70 -0.10 -10.16
N GLU A 34 4.62 -0.99 -10.51
CA GLU A 34 5.97 -0.98 -9.93
C GLU A 34 6.69 0.36 -10.19
N ALA A 35 6.62 0.86 -11.42
CA ALA A 35 7.25 2.13 -11.80
C ALA A 35 6.65 3.33 -11.05
N ILE A 36 5.32 3.37 -10.90
CA ILE A 36 4.62 4.41 -10.15
C ILE A 36 5.09 4.44 -8.69
N ILE A 37 5.16 3.27 -8.05
CA ILE A 37 5.55 3.18 -6.63
C ILE A 37 7.02 3.58 -6.45
N ARG A 38 7.91 3.10 -7.30
CA ARG A 38 9.33 3.51 -7.29
C ARG A 38 9.46 5.03 -7.42
N LYS A 39 8.76 5.61 -8.38
CA LYS A 39 8.75 7.05 -8.60
C LYS A 39 8.21 7.81 -7.39
N ALA A 40 7.14 7.32 -6.77
CA ALA A 40 6.58 7.92 -5.56
C ALA A 40 7.61 7.94 -4.41
N ILE A 41 8.30 6.82 -4.18
CA ILE A 41 9.36 6.72 -3.15
C ILE A 41 10.50 7.68 -3.47
N ASP A 42 10.96 7.74 -4.72
CA ASP A 42 12.05 8.62 -5.15
C ASP A 42 11.71 10.11 -4.97
N HIS A 43 10.41 10.46 -4.93
CA HIS A 43 9.92 11.82 -4.66
C HIS A 43 9.50 12.04 -3.20
N GLY A 44 9.82 11.12 -2.32
CA GLY A 44 9.66 11.28 -0.88
C GLY A 44 8.33 10.80 -0.29
N ILE A 45 7.45 10.18 -1.08
CA ILE A 45 6.26 9.51 -0.56
C ILE A 45 6.71 8.22 0.13
N ASN A 46 6.36 8.07 1.40
CA ASN A 46 6.73 6.89 2.18
C ASN A 46 5.53 6.17 2.82
N PHE A 47 4.31 6.58 2.50
CA PHE A 47 3.08 5.99 3.04
C PHE A 47 2.20 5.48 1.89
N PHE A 48 1.84 4.19 1.94
CA PHE A 48 1.04 3.53 0.90
C PHE A 48 -0.14 2.80 1.54
N ASP A 49 -1.34 3.06 1.01
CA ASP A 49 -2.56 2.38 1.43
C ASP A 49 -2.85 1.22 0.48
N MET A 50 -2.75 0.01 1.02
CA MET A 50 -2.82 -1.25 0.29
C MET A 50 -4.26 -1.77 0.11
N CYS A 51 -5.25 -0.90 0.02
CA CYS A 51 -6.62 -1.30 -0.29
C CYS A 51 -6.71 -1.74 -1.76
N THR A 52 -6.30 -2.98 -2.06
CA THR A 52 -6.18 -3.46 -3.44
C THR A 52 -6.32 -4.99 -3.52
N ALA A 53 -6.54 -5.50 -4.72
CA ALA A 53 -6.65 -6.94 -4.98
C ALA A 53 -5.27 -7.62 -5.13
N GLY A 54 -5.23 -8.93 -4.93
CA GLY A 54 -4.03 -9.74 -4.80
C GLY A 54 -2.94 -9.56 -5.86
N ALA A 55 -3.32 -9.34 -7.12
CA ALA A 55 -2.34 -9.17 -8.22
C ALA A 55 -1.45 -7.93 -8.06
N THR A 56 -1.87 -6.93 -7.29
CA THR A 56 -1.11 -5.69 -7.08
C THR A 56 -0.07 -5.78 -5.96
N TYR A 57 -0.12 -6.82 -5.14
CA TYR A 57 0.85 -6.98 -4.05
C TYR A 57 2.26 -7.30 -4.57
N ALA A 58 2.37 -8.12 -5.60
CA ALA A 58 3.68 -8.52 -6.15
C ALA A 58 4.48 -7.31 -6.69
N PRO A 59 3.92 -6.43 -7.54
CA PRO A 59 4.65 -5.24 -7.99
C PRO A 59 4.99 -4.26 -6.86
N VAL A 60 4.15 -4.15 -5.84
CA VAL A 60 4.48 -3.37 -4.62
C VAL A 60 5.70 -3.97 -3.93
N GLY A 61 5.70 -5.28 -3.70
CA GLY A 61 6.82 -5.98 -3.08
C GLY A 61 8.13 -5.76 -3.84
N ARG A 62 8.11 -5.83 -5.18
CA ARG A 62 9.30 -5.54 -6.00
C ARG A 62 9.73 -4.08 -5.92
N ALA A 63 8.78 -3.16 -5.91
CA ALA A 63 9.08 -1.73 -5.83
C ALA A 63 9.80 -1.34 -4.55
N ILE A 64 9.44 -1.97 -3.43
CA ILE A 64 10.02 -1.67 -2.11
C ILE A 64 11.20 -2.58 -1.73
N ALA A 65 11.57 -3.53 -2.59
CA ALA A 65 12.71 -4.41 -2.33
C ALA A 65 13.99 -3.60 -2.11
N GLY A 66 14.68 -3.85 -0.99
CA GLY A 66 15.84 -3.07 -0.54
C GLY A 66 15.54 -1.71 0.08
N ARG A 67 14.26 -1.33 0.19
CA ARG A 67 13.80 -0.05 0.76
C ARG A 67 12.67 -0.25 1.79
N ARG A 68 12.46 -1.47 2.28
CA ARG A 68 11.30 -1.78 3.14
C ARG A 68 11.23 -0.89 4.39
N GLU A 69 12.36 -0.55 4.97
CA GLU A 69 12.47 0.31 6.16
C GLU A 69 12.14 1.78 5.87
N GLN A 70 12.10 2.17 4.61
CA GLN A 70 11.82 3.56 4.20
C GLN A 70 10.33 3.82 4.00
N VAL A 71 9.50 2.78 4.05
CA VAL A 71 8.07 2.89 3.70
C VAL A 71 7.16 2.32 4.78
N PHE A 72 6.00 2.91 4.91
CA PHE A 72 4.90 2.46 5.76
C PHE A 72 3.77 1.95 4.88
N LEU A 73 3.29 0.75 5.19
CA LEU A 73 2.19 0.12 4.48
C LEU A 73 0.98 0.04 5.41
N GLN A 74 -0.11 0.70 5.02
CA GLN A 74 -1.40 0.51 5.63
C GLN A 74 -2.10 -0.64 4.94
N VAL A 75 -2.51 -1.65 5.70
CA VAL A 75 -3.24 -2.80 5.17
C VAL A 75 -4.66 -2.83 5.72
N HIS A 76 -5.57 -3.41 4.96
CA HIS A 76 -6.96 -3.54 5.34
C HIS A 76 -7.24 -4.96 5.80
N PHE A 77 -7.62 -5.11 7.06
CA PHE A 77 -8.02 -6.40 7.60
C PHE A 77 -9.48 -6.68 7.28
N GLY A 78 -9.76 -7.87 6.76
CA GLY A 78 -11.11 -8.27 6.40
C GLY A 78 -11.61 -7.74 5.04
N ALA A 79 -10.77 -7.08 4.26
CA ALA A 79 -11.09 -6.72 2.90
C ALA A 79 -11.13 -7.98 2.03
N VAL A 80 -12.24 -8.18 1.31
CA VAL A 80 -12.42 -9.28 0.37
C VAL A 80 -12.89 -8.75 -0.98
N TYR A 81 -12.57 -9.48 -2.02
CA TYR A 81 -13.03 -9.17 -3.39
C TYR A 81 -13.77 -10.39 -3.92
N ASP A 82 -14.94 -10.18 -4.52
CA ASP A 82 -15.68 -11.25 -5.15
C ASP A 82 -15.07 -11.70 -6.49
N GLU A 83 -15.70 -12.67 -7.14
CA GLU A 83 -15.26 -13.19 -8.43
C GLU A 83 -15.28 -12.14 -9.56
N ASN A 84 -16.05 -11.07 -9.39
CA ASN A 84 -16.12 -9.92 -10.31
C ASN A 84 -15.15 -8.81 -9.95
N GLY A 85 -14.37 -8.98 -8.86
CA GLY A 85 -13.45 -7.98 -8.36
C GLY A 85 -14.13 -6.85 -7.57
N GLU A 86 -15.40 -7.00 -7.18
CA GLU A 86 -16.08 -6.02 -6.35
C GLU A 86 -15.62 -6.11 -4.89
N TYR A 87 -15.36 -4.95 -4.31
CA TYR A 87 -14.92 -4.83 -2.93
C TYR A 87 -16.05 -5.17 -1.96
N GLY A 88 -15.72 -6.00 -1.00
CA GLY A 88 -16.54 -6.29 0.17
C GLY A 88 -15.67 -6.39 1.41
N TRP A 89 -16.25 -6.87 2.49
CA TRP A 89 -15.50 -7.13 3.71
C TRP A 89 -16.12 -8.27 4.51
N CYS A 90 -15.28 -8.97 5.23
CA CYS A 90 -15.63 -10.17 5.96
C CYS A 90 -15.04 -10.13 7.36
N ARG A 91 -15.75 -10.72 8.34
CA ARG A 91 -15.26 -10.89 9.71
C ARG A 91 -15.07 -12.36 10.07
N ASP A 92 -15.33 -13.24 9.13
CA ASP A 92 -15.15 -14.68 9.31
C ASP A 92 -13.65 -15.03 9.32
N PHE A 93 -13.20 -15.67 10.38
CA PHE A 93 -11.80 -16.01 10.60
C PHE A 93 -11.23 -16.91 9.50
N GLU A 94 -11.98 -17.93 9.09
CA GLU A 94 -11.54 -18.88 8.07
C GLU A 94 -11.37 -18.23 6.68
N THR A 95 -12.20 -17.23 6.40
CA THR A 95 -12.12 -16.50 5.15
C THR A 95 -10.97 -15.49 5.13
N ILE A 96 -10.66 -14.88 6.27
CA ILE A 96 -9.63 -13.83 6.38
C ILE A 96 -8.23 -14.43 6.47
N TYR A 97 -8.11 -15.61 7.07
CA TYR A 97 -6.85 -16.28 7.34
C TYR A 97 -6.51 -17.30 6.26
#